data_709e5155ba9242104f9ac1863925bab8
#
_entry.id   709e5155ba9242104f9ac1863925bab8
#
_cell.length_a   1.000
_cell.length_b   1.000
_cell.length_c   1.000
_cell.angle_alpha   90.00
_cell.angle_beta   90.00
_cell.angle_gamma   90.00
#
_symmetry.space_group_name_H-M   'P 1'
#
loop_
_entity.id
_entity.type
_entity.pdbx_description
1 polymer ?
#
loop_
_entity_poly.entity_id
_entity_poly.type
_entity_poly.pdbx_seq_one_letter_code
_entity_poly.pdbx_strand_id
1 'polypeptide(L)'
;MANVVVVGAQWGDEGKGKIVDWLSERADVIARFQGGHNAGHTLVIDGAVYKLSLLPSGIVRPGKLSVIGNGVVLDPWALIAEIEKLSAQGVEISPETLQIAENTPLILPVHRDLDLIREEAAGKAKIGTTGRGIGPAYEDKVGRRSVRVADLGDAATLEARLDRLLAHHDALRRGLDAEPIDRATLTAELHEVAPKILPFAQPVWRSLAAARDRGRRILFEGAQGALLDIDFGTYPYVTSSNTMAGMAATGTGMGPDAVDFVLGIVKAYTTRVGEGPFPTELDDEVGRHLGEKGREFGTVTGRQRRCGWFDAALVRQTCRVGGVSGIALTKLDVLDGMEELKVCTGYRLDGAEIDHLPTAAAQQARVEPVYETLPGWSDSTFGARRWLDLPAEAIKYIKRVEEVIETPVALLSTSPEREDTILVTDPFRN
;
A
#
# COMPACT_ATOMS: atom_id res chain seq x y z
N MET A 1 17.18 2.21 18.66
CA MET A 1 16.44 1.11 17.98
C MET A 1 15.85 1.70 16.73
N ALA A 2 15.94 0.97 15.62
CA ALA A 2 15.50 1.49 14.32
C ALA A 2 13.98 1.50 14.18
N ASN A 3 13.44 2.55 13.58
CA ASN A 3 12.08 2.61 13.06
C ASN A 3 12.08 2.16 11.61
N VAL A 4 11.10 1.36 11.23
CA VAL A 4 11.05 0.71 9.92
C VAL A 4 9.86 1.23 9.14
N VAL A 5 10.09 1.63 7.88
CA VAL A 5 9.01 1.92 6.92
C VAL A 5 8.89 0.75 5.96
N VAL A 6 7.68 0.22 5.79
CA VAL A 6 7.39 -0.83 4.80
C VAL A 6 6.60 -0.21 3.65
N VAL A 7 7.14 -0.34 2.44
CA VAL A 7 6.49 0.11 1.21
C VAL A 7 6.48 -1.01 0.16
N GLY A 8 5.48 -1.04 -0.71
CA GLY A 8 5.55 -1.87 -1.91
C GLY A 8 6.47 -1.22 -2.94
N ALA A 9 7.38 -1.96 -3.53
CA ALA A 9 8.33 -1.44 -4.51
C ALA A 9 7.94 -1.70 -5.98
N GLN A 10 6.75 -2.25 -6.22
CA GLN A 10 6.15 -2.51 -7.54
C GLN A 10 4.76 -1.85 -7.64
N TRP A 11 3.79 -2.48 -8.31
CA TRP A 11 2.40 -1.97 -8.46
C TRP A 11 1.41 -2.39 -7.36
N GLY A 12 1.87 -2.67 -6.15
CA GLY A 12 1.03 -3.24 -5.09
C GLY A 12 0.92 -4.76 -5.20
N ASP A 13 0.20 -5.36 -4.25
CA ASP A 13 -0.02 -6.82 -4.18
C ASP A 13 1.25 -7.67 -4.09
N GLU A 14 2.38 -7.08 -3.63
CA GLU A 14 3.67 -7.76 -3.46
C GLU A 14 3.70 -8.72 -2.27
N GLY A 15 2.60 -8.88 -1.53
CA GLY A 15 2.57 -9.70 -0.33
C GLY A 15 2.95 -8.94 0.95
N LYS A 16 2.78 -7.60 0.95
CA LYS A 16 3.06 -6.74 2.11
C LYS A 16 2.43 -7.24 3.40
N GLY A 17 1.18 -7.70 3.35
CA GLY A 17 0.45 -8.13 4.56
C GLY A 17 1.20 -9.15 5.39
N LYS A 18 1.76 -10.19 4.79
CA LYS A 18 2.57 -11.21 5.48
C LYS A 18 3.80 -10.58 6.17
N ILE A 19 4.53 -9.75 5.45
CA ILE A 19 5.78 -9.15 5.96
C ILE A 19 5.48 -8.12 7.06
N VAL A 20 4.46 -7.30 6.88
CA VAL A 20 4.02 -6.35 7.91
C VAL A 20 3.55 -7.08 9.17
N ASP A 21 2.78 -8.17 9.03
CA ASP A 21 2.36 -9.00 10.15
C ASP A 21 3.57 -9.59 10.89
N TRP A 22 4.52 -10.15 10.16
CA TRP A 22 5.75 -10.70 10.72
C TRP A 22 6.57 -9.64 11.49
N LEU A 23 6.67 -8.41 10.94
CA LEU A 23 7.35 -7.28 11.58
C LEU A 23 6.56 -6.70 12.75
N SER A 24 5.21 -6.70 12.68
CA SER A 24 4.35 -6.16 13.73
C SER A 24 4.53 -6.83 15.07
N GLU A 25 4.92 -8.11 15.09
CA GLU A 25 5.26 -8.79 16.34
C GLU A 25 6.45 -8.16 17.05
N ARG A 26 7.40 -7.63 16.28
CA ARG A 26 8.66 -7.03 16.76
C ARG A 26 8.56 -5.53 17.00
N ALA A 27 7.51 -4.89 16.53
CA ALA A 27 7.25 -3.48 16.73
C ALA A 27 6.39 -3.23 17.99
N ASP A 28 6.49 -2.05 18.58
CA ASP A 28 5.65 -1.61 19.68
C ASP A 28 4.48 -0.76 19.19
N VAL A 29 4.69 -0.03 18.11
CA VAL A 29 3.70 0.86 17.48
C VAL A 29 3.65 0.56 15.98
N ILE A 30 2.44 0.44 15.43
CA ILE A 30 2.22 0.27 13.99
C ILE A 30 1.41 1.45 13.47
N ALA A 31 1.98 2.24 12.55
CA ALA A 31 1.40 3.48 12.06
C ALA A 31 1.13 3.45 10.56
N ARG A 32 -0.13 3.56 10.14
CA ARG A 32 -0.50 3.80 8.74
C ARG A 32 -0.36 5.28 8.42
N PHE A 33 0.32 5.60 7.33
CA PHE A 33 0.68 6.96 7.00
C PHE A 33 0.04 7.52 5.73
N GLN A 34 -0.61 6.69 4.89
CA GLN A 34 -1.25 7.11 3.65
C GLN A 34 -2.31 6.10 3.17
N GLY A 35 -3.03 6.44 2.09
CA GLY A 35 -4.08 5.61 1.52
C GLY A 35 -5.41 5.75 2.27
N GLY A 36 -6.25 4.76 2.15
CA GLY A 36 -7.55 4.68 2.79
C GLY A 36 -8.00 3.23 2.87
N HIS A 37 -9.31 2.99 2.89
CA HIS A 37 -9.88 1.65 2.94
C HIS A 37 -9.93 0.93 1.58
N ASN A 38 -9.26 1.48 0.55
CA ASN A 38 -9.11 0.87 -0.78
C ASN A 38 -8.06 -0.25 -0.84
N ALA A 39 -7.16 -0.33 0.15
CA ALA A 39 -6.18 -1.38 0.26
C ALA A 39 -6.57 -2.34 1.38
N GLY A 40 -6.97 -3.55 1.02
CA GLY A 40 -7.27 -4.61 2.00
C GLY A 40 -6.16 -5.64 2.04
N HIS A 41 -5.87 -6.17 3.24
CA HIS A 41 -5.01 -7.33 3.41
C HIS A 41 -5.58 -8.32 4.42
N THR A 42 -5.14 -9.55 4.31
CA THR A 42 -5.60 -10.63 5.19
C THR A 42 -4.44 -11.09 6.06
N LEU A 43 -4.68 -11.20 7.35
CA LEU A 43 -3.76 -11.77 8.31
C LEU A 43 -4.32 -13.11 8.80
N VAL A 44 -3.43 -14.08 9.03
CA VAL A 44 -3.78 -15.35 9.65
C VAL A 44 -2.92 -15.50 10.90
N ILE A 45 -3.57 -15.48 12.06
CA ILE A 45 -2.91 -15.57 13.37
C ILE A 45 -3.57 -16.70 14.15
N ASP A 46 -2.79 -17.72 14.53
CA ASP A 46 -3.26 -18.89 15.27
C ASP A 46 -4.50 -19.54 14.65
N GLY A 47 -4.55 -19.58 13.29
CA GLY A 47 -5.68 -20.12 12.53
C GLY A 47 -6.88 -19.18 12.36
N ALA A 48 -6.92 -18.04 13.06
CA ALA A 48 -7.95 -17.02 12.88
C ALA A 48 -7.60 -16.10 11.70
N VAL A 49 -8.62 -15.78 10.89
CA VAL A 49 -8.46 -14.93 9.69
C VAL A 49 -9.01 -13.54 9.95
N TYR A 50 -8.16 -12.54 9.87
CA TYR A 50 -8.50 -11.13 10.01
C TYR A 50 -8.36 -10.41 8.67
N LYS A 51 -9.42 -9.74 8.23
CA LYS A 51 -9.41 -8.92 7.00
C LYS A 51 -9.43 -7.46 7.39
N LEU A 52 -8.31 -6.78 7.14
CA LEU A 52 -8.09 -5.37 7.48
C LEU A 52 -8.14 -4.50 6.22
N SER A 53 -8.61 -3.28 6.37
CA SER A 53 -8.66 -2.26 5.31
C SER A 53 -8.10 -0.92 5.76
N LEU A 54 -8.62 -0.34 6.86
CA LEU A 54 -8.17 0.93 7.45
C LEU A 54 -7.27 0.71 8.65
N LEU A 55 -7.62 -0.26 9.49
CA LEU A 55 -6.90 -0.52 10.73
C LEU A 55 -5.48 -1.02 10.43
N PRO A 56 -4.45 -0.52 11.16
CA PRO A 56 -3.08 -1.03 11.05
C PRO A 56 -2.99 -2.51 11.45
N SER A 57 -2.04 -3.23 10.85
CA SER A 57 -1.85 -4.67 11.09
C SER A 57 -1.62 -5.05 12.56
N GLY A 58 -1.11 -4.12 13.36
CA GLY A 58 -0.86 -4.34 14.78
C GLY A 58 -2.10 -4.44 15.66
N ILE A 59 -3.27 -4.02 15.16
CA ILE A 59 -4.50 -3.95 15.96
C ILE A 59 -4.95 -5.31 16.51
N VAL A 60 -4.65 -6.39 15.80
CA VAL A 60 -5.00 -7.76 16.19
C VAL A 60 -4.00 -8.39 17.16
N ARG A 61 -2.98 -7.61 17.60
CA ARG A 61 -1.91 -8.09 18.49
C ARG A 61 -1.99 -7.40 19.84
N PRO A 62 -2.15 -8.14 20.94
CA PRO A 62 -2.20 -7.57 22.29
C PRO A 62 -0.96 -6.73 22.61
N GLY A 63 -1.17 -5.62 23.32
CA GLY A 63 -0.10 -4.73 23.80
C GLY A 63 0.58 -3.86 22.75
N LYS A 64 0.06 -3.81 21.51
CA LYS A 64 0.53 -2.92 20.45
C LYS A 64 -0.36 -1.66 20.36
N LEU A 65 0.27 -0.53 20.04
CA LEU A 65 -0.44 0.68 19.69
C LEU A 65 -0.57 0.77 18.17
N SER A 66 -1.78 0.87 17.67
CA SER A 66 -2.10 1.11 16.27
C SER A 66 -2.42 2.57 16.04
N VAL A 67 -1.84 3.18 15.01
CA VAL A 67 -2.00 4.62 14.72
C VAL A 67 -2.45 4.81 13.27
N ILE A 68 -3.50 5.60 13.08
CA ILE A 68 -3.91 6.12 11.77
C ILE A 68 -3.43 7.56 11.67
N GLY A 69 -2.44 7.80 10.80
CA GLY A 69 -1.81 9.10 10.61
C GLY A 69 -2.64 10.06 9.74
N ASN A 70 -2.30 11.33 9.78
CA ASN A 70 -2.96 12.40 9.02
C ASN A 70 -2.79 12.31 7.50
N GLY A 71 -1.89 11.45 7.02
CA GLY A 71 -1.73 11.18 5.58
C GLY A 71 -2.81 10.27 5.02
N VAL A 72 -3.51 9.52 5.86
CA VAL A 72 -4.65 8.67 5.48
C VAL A 72 -5.88 9.55 5.17
N VAL A 73 -6.75 9.09 4.25
CA VAL A 73 -8.12 9.57 4.11
C VAL A 73 -9.05 8.52 4.72
N LEU A 74 -9.86 8.92 5.71
CA LEU A 74 -10.57 8.02 6.60
C LEU A 74 -12.07 8.05 6.33
N ASP A 75 -12.63 6.92 5.92
CA ASP A 75 -14.08 6.71 5.88
C ASP A 75 -14.56 6.29 7.28
N PRO A 76 -15.32 7.15 7.99
CA PRO A 76 -15.69 6.88 9.38
C PRO A 76 -16.68 5.69 9.50
N TRP A 77 -17.56 5.49 8.53
CA TRP A 77 -18.49 4.35 8.53
C TRP A 77 -17.77 3.03 8.28
N ALA A 78 -16.84 3.02 7.30
CA ALA A 78 -16.00 1.86 7.04
C ALA A 78 -15.13 1.49 8.24
N LEU A 79 -14.57 2.48 8.94
CA LEU A 79 -13.79 2.26 10.15
C LEU A 79 -14.63 1.64 11.28
N ILE A 80 -15.82 2.20 11.55
CA ILE A 80 -16.72 1.66 12.58
C ILE A 80 -17.09 0.21 12.26
N ALA A 81 -17.47 -0.08 11.02
CA ALA A 81 -17.80 -1.43 10.59
C ALA A 81 -16.61 -2.40 10.75
N GLU A 82 -15.40 -1.94 10.47
CA GLU A 82 -14.18 -2.74 10.66
C GLU A 82 -13.88 -2.99 12.15
N ILE A 83 -14.04 -1.98 13.00
CA ILE A 83 -13.91 -2.10 14.46
C ILE A 83 -14.93 -3.10 15.02
N GLU A 84 -16.22 -2.95 14.67
CA GLU A 84 -17.29 -3.84 15.14
C GLU A 84 -17.03 -5.30 14.74
N LYS A 85 -16.59 -5.51 13.48
CA LYS A 85 -16.25 -6.84 12.96
C LYS A 85 -15.10 -7.48 13.72
N LEU A 86 -14.02 -6.75 14.00
CA LEU A 86 -12.87 -7.28 14.74
C LEU A 86 -13.19 -7.49 16.21
N SER A 87 -13.96 -6.60 16.82
CA SER A 87 -14.44 -6.77 18.20
C SER A 87 -15.30 -8.02 18.37
N ALA A 88 -16.13 -8.33 17.37
CA ALA A 88 -16.90 -9.59 17.34
C ALA A 88 -15.99 -10.84 17.21
N GLN A 89 -14.76 -10.69 16.72
CA GLN A 89 -13.73 -11.74 16.68
C GLN A 89 -12.87 -11.78 17.96
N GLY A 90 -13.19 -10.98 18.98
CA GLY A 90 -12.47 -10.94 20.25
C GLY A 90 -11.26 -9.98 20.29
N VAL A 91 -11.11 -9.11 19.29
CA VAL A 91 -10.04 -8.09 19.30
C VAL A 91 -10.49 -6.93 20.18
N GLU A 92 -9.68 -6.58 21.19
CA GLU A 92 -9.91 -5.42 22.04
C GLU A 92 -9.45 -4.14 21.35
N ILE A 93 -10.40 -3.25 21.01
CA ILE A 93 -10.12 -1.97 20.36
C ILE A 93 -10.61 -0.83 21.26
N SER A 94 -9.68 -0.06 21.74
CA SER A 94 -9.92 1.06 22.64
C SER A 94 -9.00 2.25 22.33
N PRO A 95 -9.18 3.43 22.90
CA PRO A 95 -8.28 4.56 22.72
C PRO A 95 -6.82 4.30 23.15
N GLU A 96 -6.58 3.28 23.95
CA GLU A 96 -5.25 2.83 24.37
C GLU A 96 -4.57 1.97 23.28
N THR A 97 -5.35 1.26 22.46
CA THR A 97 -4.85 0.36 21.40
C THR A 97 -4.95 0.95 20.00
N LEU A 98 -5.83 1.93 19.79
CA LEU A 98 -6.02 2.63 18.53
C LEU A 98 -6.01 4.15 18.73
N GLN A 99 -5.20 4.87 17.96
CA GLN A 99 -5.22 6.33 17.89
C GLN A 99 -5.36 6.81 16.45
N ILE A 100 -6.15 7.86 16.25
CA ILE A 100 -6.39 8.49 14.94
C ILE A 100 -5.92 9.95 15.03
N ALA A 101 -5.12 10.38 14.06
CA ALA A 101 -4.69 11.77 14.03
C ALA A 101 -5.91 12.70 13.90
N GLU A 102 -6.02 13.66 14.81
CA GLU A 102 -7.13 14.62 14.86
C GLU A 102 -7.28 15.43 13.56
N ASN A 103 -6.19 15.59 12.81
CA ASN A 103 -6.15 16.29 11.52
C ASN A 103 -6.29 15.38 10.30
N THR A 104 -6.69 14.12 10.47
CA THR A 104 -6.97 13.18 9.36
C THR A 104 -8.22 13.63 8.61
N PRO A 105 -8.16 13.78 7.27
CA PRO A 105 -9.32 14.12 6.45
C PRO A 105 -10.28 12.93 6.33
N LEU A 106 -11.58 13.25 6.33
CA LEU A 106 -12.65 12.27 6.20
C LEU A 106 -13.03 12.03 4.73
N ILE A 107 -13.35 10.79 4.42
CA ILE A 107 -14.10 10.42 3.22
C ILE A 107 -15.59 10.48 3.58
N LEU A 108 -16.35 11.28 2.83
CA LEU A 108 -17.78 11.43 2.99
C LEU A 108 -18.52 10.78 1.82
N PRO A 109 -19.83 10.52 1.92
CA PRO A 109 -20.63 9.96 0.82
C PRO A 109 -20.44 10.72 -0.51
N VAL A 110 -20.36 12.05 -0.46
CA VAL A 110 -20.13 12.91 -1.63
C VAL A 110 -18.85 12.56 -2.41
N HIS A 111 -17.79 12.10 -1.72
CA HIS A 111 -16.55 11.69 -2.38
C HIS A 111 -16.73 10.37 -3.13
N ARG A 112 -17.45 9.41 -2.53
CA ARG A 112 -17.73 8.11 -3.17
C ARG A 112 -18.59 8.28 -4.40
N ASP A 113 -19.65 9.09 -4.29
CA ASP A 113 -20.53 9.39 -5.41
C ASP A 113 -19.77 10.07 -6.55
N LEU A 114 -18.94 11.06 -6.24
CA LEU A 114 -18.16 11.77 -7.26
C LEU A 114 -17.15 10.85 -7.96
N ASP A 115 -16.53 9.93 -7.23
CA ASP A 115 -15.61 8.92 -7.76
C ASP A 115 -16.33 8.04 -8.81
N LEU A 116 -17.51 7.53 -8.46
CA LEU A 116 -18.33 6.71 -9.35
C LEU A 116 -18.84 7.49 -10.59
N ILE A 117 -19.36 8.71 -10.40
CA ILE A 117 -19.86 9.57 -11.48
C ILE A 117 -18.73 9.87 -12.48
N ARG A 118 -17.54 10.20 -12.00
CA ARG A 118 -16.36 10.49 -12.86
C ARG A 118 -15.91 9.26 -13.63
N GLU A 119 -15.83 8.09 -12.99
CA GLU A 119 -15.49 6.84 -13.66
C GLU A 119 -16.50 6.48 -14.75
N GLU A 120 -17.80 6.68 -14.48
CA GLU A 120 -18.85 6.44 -15.46
C GLU A 120 -18.74 7.40 -16.66
N ALA A 121 -18.58 8.70 -16.39
CA ALA A 121 -18.45 9.73 -17.41
C ALA A 121 -17.18 9.55 -18.28
N ALA A 122 -16.11 8.99 -17.73
CA ALA A 122 -14.83 8.76 -18.45
C ALA A 122 -14.94 7.67 -19.55
N GLY A 123 -15.94 6.82 -19.55
CA GLY A 123 -16.17 5.79 -20.56
C GLY A 123 -14.94 4.90 -20.79
N LYS A 124 -14.29 5.01 -21.97
CA LYS A 124 -13.08 4.25 -22.30
C LYS A 124 -11.81 4.78 -21.63
N ALA A 125 -11.84 6.00 -21.10
CA ALA A 125 -10.70 6.63 -20.41
C ALA A 125 -10.71 6.40 -18.89
N LYS A 126 -11.40 5.36 -18.42
CA LYS A 126 -11.46 4.98 -17.01
C LYS A 126 -10.05 4.72 -16.45
N ILE A 127 -9.81 5.20 -15.25
CA ILE A 127 -8.60 4.89 -14.49
C ILE A 127 -8.73 3.49 -13.84
N GLY A 128 -9.97 3.07 -13.56
CA GLY A 128 -10.27 1.82 -12.85
C GLY A 128 -10.16 1.99 -11.34
N THR A 129 -10.71 3.08 -10.81
CA THR A 129 -10.74 3.36 -9.38
C THR A 129 -11.53 2.29 -8.61
N THR A 130 -11.39 2.28 -7.29
CA THR A 130 -12.16 1.37 -6.43
C THR A 130 -13.56 1.87 -6.11
N GLY A 131 -13.94 3.07 -6.56
CA GLY A 131 -15.21 3.72 -6.27
C GLY A 131 -15.41 4.07 -4.79
N ARG A 132 -14.33 4.21 -4.04
CA ARG A 132 -14.36 4.45 -2.58
C ARG A 132 -14.12 5.91 -2.18
N GLY A 133 -14.06 6.81 -3.14
CA GLY A 133 -13.90 8.24 -2.90
C GLY A 133 -12.52 8.68 -2.45
N ILE A 134 -11.50 7.85 -2.64
CA ILE A 134 -10.13 8.14 -2.21
C ILE A 134 -9.58 9.38 -2.92
N GLY A 135 -9.66 9.41 -4.26
CA GLY A 135 -9.19 10.52 -5.08
C GLY A 135 -9.86 11.85 -4.71
N PRO A 136 -11.20 11.94 -4.75
CA PRO A 136 -11.93 13.14 -4.35
C PRO A 136 -11.63 13.63 -2.93
N ALA A 137 -11.42 12.72 -1.96
CA ALA A 137 -11.04 13.11 -0.60
C ALA A 137 -9.63 13.72 -0.54
N TYR A 138 -8.65 13.19 -1.29
CA TYR A 138 -7.33 13.82 -1.43
C TYR A 138 -7.40 15.16 -2.17
N GLU A 139 -8.22 15.30 -3.22
CA GLU A 139 -8.48 16.59 -3.87
C GLU A 139 -8.98 17.63 -2.87
N ASP A 140 -9.91 17.26 -2.01
CA ASP A 140 -10.44 18.17 -0.99
C ASP A 140 -9.43 18.49 0.10
N LYS A 141 -8.57 17.52 0.46
CA LYS A 141 -7.45 17.76 1.38
C LYS A 141 -6.54 18.88 0.86
N VAL A 142 -6.02 18.76 -0.38
CA VAL A 142 -5.14 19.76 -0.97
C VAL A 142 -5.89 21.03 -1.38
N GLY A 143 -7.18 20.93 -1.72
CA GLY A 143 -8.10 22.03 -1.94
C GLY A 143 -8.53 22.77 -0.69
N ARG A 144 -8.11 22.31 0.51
CA ARG A 144 -8.41 22.91 1.82
C ARG A 144 -9.91 23.00 2.12
N ARG A 145 -10.66 21.98 1.68
CA ARG A 145 -12.12 21.86 1.86
C ARG A 145 -12.53 20.69 2.75
N SER A 146 -11.59 19.76 3.04
CA SER A 146 -11.91 18.56 3.82
C SER A 146 -12.52 18.89 5.18
N VAL A 147 -13.45 18.05 5.60
CA VAL A 147 -13.80 17.84 6.99
C VAL A 147 -12.73 16.92 7.60
N ARG A 148 -12.23 17.24 8.77
CA ARG A 148 -11.22 16.47 9.51
C ARG A 148 -11.84 15.83 10.76
N VAL A 149 -11.18 14.85 11.32
CA VAL A 149 -11.64 14.17 12.55
C VAL A 149 -11.93 15.15 13.68
N ALA A 150 -11.04 16.12 13.92
CA ALA A 150 -11.25 17.14 14.96
C ALA A 150 -12.50 18.00 14.73
N ASP A 151 -12.88 18.26 13.47
CA ASP A 151 -14.04 19.09 13.15
C ASP A 151 -15.37 18.45 13.63
N LEU A 152 -15.40 17.13 13.83
CA LEU A 152 -16.55 16.42 14.38
C LEU A 152 -16.87 16.79 15.83
N GLY A 153 -15.90 17.35 16.55
CA GLY A 153 -16.03 17.71 17.97
C GLY A 153 -16.70 19.07 18.21
N ASP A 154 -16.86 19.90 17.18
CA ASP A 154 -17.48 21.23 17.27
C ASP A 154 -18.50 21.45 16.15
N ALA A 155 -19.78 21.54 16.53
CA ALA A 155 -20.89 21.63 15.59
C ALA A 155 -20.77 22.86 14.67
N ALA A 156 -20.36 24.03 15.19
CA ALA A 156 -20.26 25.25 14.40
C ALA A 156 -19.13 25.14 13.34
N THR A 157 -18.00 24.55 13.71
CA THR A 157 -16.90 24.27 12.79
C THR A 157 -17.31 23.26 11.74
N LEU A 158 -17.98 22.18 12.12
CA LEU A 158 -18.46 21.14 11.21
C LEU A 158 -19.42 21.75 10.15
N GLU A 159 -20.40 22.54 10.57
CA GLU A 159 -21.34 23.24 9.71
C GLU A 159 -20.62 24.12 8.67
N ALA A 160 -19.69 24.97 9.13
CA ALA A 160 -18.91 25.84 8.25
C ALA A 160 -18.01 25.05 7.26
N ARG A 161 -17.48 23.90 7.67
CA ARG A 161 -16.71 23.01 6.78
C ARG A 161 -17.60 22.37 5.73
N LEU A 162 -18.79 21.88 6.11
CA LEU A 162 -19.76 21.31 5.20
C LEU A 162 -20.23 22.34 4.16
N ASP A 163 -20.55 23.57 4.57
CA ASP A 163 -20.94 24.63 3.64
C ASP A 163 -19.88 24.86 2.56
N ARG A 164 -18.61 24.93 2.96
CA ARG A 164 -17.51 25.14 2.03
C ARG A 164 -17.28 23.94 1.10
N LEU A 165 -17.40 22.72 1.63
CA LEU A 165 -17.25 21.49 0.86
C LEU A 165 -18.38 21.35 -0.15
N LEU A 166 -19.64 21.48 0.30
CA LEU A 166 -20.81 21.28 -0.52
C LEU A 166 -20.97 22.36 -1.61
N ALA A 167 -20.60 23.62 -1.34
CA ALA A 167 -20.56 24.66 -2.36
C ALA A 167 -19.71 24.26 -3.58
N HIS A 168 -18.59 23.59 -3.37
CA HIS A 168 -17.74 23.06 -4.44
C HIS A 168 -18.34 21.82 -5.11
N HIS A 169 -18.75 20.84 -4.32
CA HIS A 169 -19.28 19.59 -4.84
C HIS A 169 -20.60 19.75 -5.58
N ASP A 170 -21.50 20.61 -5.12
CA ASP A 170 -22.76 20.89 -5.81
C ASP A 170 -22.54 21.59 -7.17
N ALA A 171 -21.50 22.43 -7.27
CA ALA A 171 -21.12 23.01 -8.56
C ALA A 171 -20.62 21.94 -9.55
N LEU A 172 -19.79 20.99 -9.07
CA LEU A 172 -19.32 19.87 -9.88
C LEU A 172 -20.45 18.92 -10.27
N ARG A 173 -21.32 18.57 -9.33
CA ARG A 173 -22.46 17.68 -9.55
C ARG A 173 -23.43 18.25 -10.59
N ARG A 174 -23.74 19.53 -10.51
CA ARG A 174 -24.56 20.21 -11.56
C ARG A 174 -23.89 20.12 -12.93
N GLY A 175 -22.57 20.28 -13.02
CA GLY A 175 -21.83 20.15 -14.29
C GLY A 175 -21.77 18.71 -14.83
N LEU A 176 -22.10 17.73 -14.00
CA LEU A 176 -22.13 16.29 -14.33
C LEU A 176 -23.57 15.74 -14.36
N ASP A 177 -24.59 16.62 -14.41
CA ASP A 177 -26.03 16.29 -14.42
C ASP A 177 -26.44 15.39 -13.21
N ALA A 178 -25.80 15.57 -12.06
CA ALA A 178 -26.10 14.87 -10.83
C ALA A 178 -26.78 15.77 -9.79
N GLU A 179 -27.69 15.19 -9.01
CA GLU A 179 -28.45 15.92 -7.98
C GLU A 179 -27.52 16.47 -6.87
N PRO A 180 -27.83 17.61 -6.27
CA PRO A 180 -27.15 18.15 -5.11
C PRO A 180 -27.15 17.17 -3.93
N ILE A 181 -26.19 17.31 -3.03
CA ILE A 181 -26.13 16.52 -1.79
C ILE A 181 -27.16 17.04 -0.78
N ASP A 182 -27.91 16.14 -0.18
CA ASP A 182 -28.76 16.48 0.97
C ASP A 182 -27.88 16.77 2.20
N ARG A 183 -27.66 18.07 2.43
CA ARG A 183 -26.85 18.58 3.53
C ARG A 183 -27.40 18.15 4.90
N ALA A 184 -28.72 18.14 5.07
CA ALA A 184 -29.34 17.79 6.35
C ALA A 184 -29.07 16.32 6.73
N THR A 185 -29.25 15.43 5.77
CA THR A 185 -28.94 14.00 5.93
C THR A 185 -27.47 13.80 6.24
N LEU A 186 -26.55 14.39 5.47
CA LEU A 186 -25.11 14.28 5.70
C LEU A 186 -24.70 14.78 7.08
N THR A 187 -25.26 15.91 7.53
CA THR A 187 -24.98 16.46 8.87
C THR A 187 -25.46 15.51 9.97
N ALA A 188 -26.67 14.96 9.82
CA ALA A 188 -27.23 13.99 10.79
C ALA A 188 -26.35 12.72 10.89
N GLU A 189 -25.94 12.16 9.75
CA GLU A 189 -25.05 11.00 9.69
C GLU A 189 -23.70 11.28 10.37
N LEU A 190 -23.11 12.46 10.17
CA LEU A 190 -21.85 12.85 10.83
C LEU A 190 -22.02 13.02 12.34
N HIS A 191 -23.13 13.57 12.81
CA HIS A 191 -23.41 13.63 14.24
C HIS A 191 -23.59 12.24 14.88
N GLU A 192 -24.13 11.28 14.13
CA GLU A 192 -24.26 9.89 14.60
C GLU A 192 -22.91 9.18 14.73
N VAL A 193 -21.99 9.38 13.79
CA VAL A 193 -20.68 8.71 13.82
C VAL A 193 -19.65 9.42 14.72
N ALA A 194 -19.80 10.71 14.94
CA ALA A 194 -18.85 11.52 15.71
C ALA A 194 -18.53 10.92 17.10
N PRO A 195 -19.52 10.54 17.96
CA PRO A 195 -19.22 9.97 19.27
C PRO A 195 -18.50 8.62 19.22
N LYS A 196 -18.54 7.91 18.08
CA LYS A 196 -17.86 6.63 17.88
C LYS A 196 -16.41 6.82 17.43
N ILE A 197 -16.08 7.95 16.81
CA ILE A 197 -14.74 8.25 16.25
C ILE A 197 -13.90 9.12 17.19
N LEU A 198 -14.51 10.15 17.79
CA LEU A 198 -13.82 11.13 18.63
C LEU A 198 -13.02 10.54 19.79
N PRO A 199 -13.44 9.45 20.47
CA PRO A 199 -12.62 8.85 21.52
C PRO A 199 -11.22 8.42 21.07
N PHE A 200 -11.04 8.09 19.80
CA PHE A 200 -9.75 7.70 19.21
C PHE A 200 -8.91 8.89 18.73
N ALA A 201 -9.51 10.09 18.63
CA ALA A 201 -8.84 11.28 18.10
C ALA A 201 -7.73 11.78 19.05
N GLN A 202 -6.50 11.83 18.54
CA GLN A 202 -5.32 12.23 19.32
C GLN A 202 -4.35 13.07 18.45
N PRO A 203 -3.53 13.93 19.05
CA PRO A 203 -2.37 14.50 18.38
C PRO A 203 -1.27 13.45 18.23
N VAL A 204 -1.44 12.52 17.29
CA VAL A 204 -0.62 11.29 17.14
C VAL A 204 0.87 11.57 17.00
N TRP A 205 1.25 12.72 16.43
CA TRP A 205 2.65 13.13 16.38
C TRP A 205 3.31 13.18 17.77
N ARG A 206 2.57 13.57 18.81
CA ARG A 206 3.07 13.56 20.21
C ARG A 206 3.23 12.15 20.74
N SER A 207 2.27 11.28 20.48
CA SER A 207 2.31 9.87 20.89
C SER A 207 3.48 9.15 20.25
N LEU A 208 3.69 9.37 18.92
CA LEU A 208 4.80 8.78 18.19
C LEU A 208 6.16 9.34 18.62
N ALA A 209 6.28 10.66 18.84
CA ALA A 209 7.49 11.27 19.38
C ALA A 209 7.83 10.70 20.76
N ALA A 210 6.84 10.61 21.65
CA ALA A 210 7.03 10.03 22.99
C ALA A 210 7.39 8.53 22.93
N ALA A 211 6.86 7.77 21.95
CA ALA A 211 7.25 6.38 21.74
C ALA A 211 8.72 6.28 21.32
N ARG A 212 9.14 7.11 20.36
CA ARG A 212 10.55 7.19 19.88
C ARG A 212 11.50 7.56 21.03
N ASP A 213 11.18 8.58 21.83
CA ASP A 213 12.01 9.03 22.95
C ASP A 213 12.19 7.94 24.02
N ARG A 214 11.21 7.03 24.15
CA ARG A 214 11.28 5.85 25.02
C ARG A 214 12.00 4.65 24.37
N GLY A 215 12.56 4.81 23.18
CA GLY A 215 13.22 3.73 22.45
C GLY A 215 12.26 2.64 21.95
N ARG A 216 10.95 2.95 21.79
CA ARG A 216 9.97 2.03 21.20
C ARG A 216 10.19 1.91 19.70
N ARG A 217 9.96 0.71 19.18
CA ARG A 217 10.05 0.42 17.75
C ARG A 217 8.77 0.81 17.04
N ILE A 218 8.88 1.70 16.05
CA ILE A 218 7.74 2.12 15.23
C ILE A 218 7.86 1.44 13.87
N LEU A 219 6.78 0.77 13.45
CA LEU A 219 6.61 0.23 12.11
C LEU A 219 5.63 1.12 11.35
N PHE A 220 6.11 1.82 10.33
CA PHE A 220 5.27 2.57 9.41
C PHE A 220 4.79 1.67 8.29
N GLU A 221 3.49 1.44 8.24
CA GLU A 221 2.82 0.56 7.29
C GLU A 221 2.30 1.34 6.10
N GLY A 222 2.94 1.14 4.93
CA GLY A 222 2.49 1.69 3.65
C GLY A 222 1.40 0.84 2.99
N ALA A 223 0.59 1.49 2.19
CA ALA A 223 -0.42 0.86 1.32
C ALA A 223 -0.04 1.03 -0.15
N GLN A 224 -0.63 0.25 -1.05
CA GLN A 224 -0.35 0.22 -2.49
C GLN A 224 1.12 -0.13 -2.80
N GLY A 225 1.71 0.46 -3.84
CA GLY A 225 3.10 0.26 -4.24
C GLY A 225 3.69 1.51 -4.89
N ALA A 226 4.99 1.58 -4.96
CA ALA A 226 5.74 2.74 -5.45
C ALA A 226 5.36 3.15 -6.88
N LEU A 227 5.06 2.18 -7.74
CA LEU A 227 4.64 2.45 -9.13
C LEU A 227 3.18 2.92 -9.24
N LEU A 228 2.45 2.98 -8.12
CA LEU A 228 1.14 3.61 -7.97
C LEU A 228 1.22 4.97 -7.27
N ASP A 229 2.41 5.48 -6.96
CA ASP A 229 2.61 6.81 -6.37
C ASP A 229 2.12 7.90 -7.30
N ILE A 230 1.47 8.95 -6.74
CA ILE A 230 0.88 10.04 -7.54
C ILE A 230 1.92 10.83 -8.33
N ASP A 231 3.17 10.93 -7.84
CA ASP A 231 4.24 11.70 -8.48
C ASP A 231 5.18 10.81 -9.29
N PHE A 232 5.57 9.64 -8.75
CA PHE A 232 6.61 8.77 -9.32
C PHE A 232 6.08 7.50 -9.97
N GLY A 233 4.77 7.25 -9.89
CA GLY A 233 4.12 6.10 -10.50
C GLY A 233 3.84 6.26 -11.99
N THR A 234 3.17 5.27 -12.54
CA THR A 234 2.79 5.22 -13.98
C THR A 234 1.52 6.04 -14.24
N TYR A 235 1.61 7.35 -14.05
CA TYR A 235 0.52 8.31 -14.23
C TYR A 235 -0.11 8.21 -15.64
N PRO A 236 -1.47 8.26 -15.78
CA PRO A 236 -2.46 8.55 -14.74
C PRO A 236 -2.96 7.30 -13.97
N TYR A 237 -2.45 6.11 -14.25
CA TYR A 237 -2.87 4.84 -13.64
C TYR A 237 -2.18 4.63 -12.29
N VAL A 238 -2.50 5.50 -11.33
CA VAL A 238 -1.89 5.61 -10.00
C VAL A 238 -2.95 5.82 -8.93
N THR A 239 -2.57 5.70 -7.65
CA THR A 239 -3.40 6.18 -6.53
C THR A 239 -3.23 7.68 -6.35
N SER A 240 -4.10 8.30 -5.55
CA SER A 240 -4.07 9.75 -5.30
C SER A 240 -3.21 10.15 -4.10
N SER A 241 -2.34 9.27 -3.63
CA SER A 241 -1.45 9.53 -2.51
C SER A 241 0.01 9.24 -2.85
N ASN A 242 0.93 9.85 -2.09
CA ASN A 242 2.33 9.43 -2.12
C ASN A 242 2.50 8.13 -1.35
N THR A 243 3.01 7.10 -2.03
CA THR A 243 3.23 5.75 -1.50
C THR A 243 4.67 5.51 -1.07
N MET A 244 5.56 6.44 -1.37
CA MET A 244 6.99 6.39 -1.04
C MET A 244 7.24 6.57 0.45
N ALA A 245 8.37 6.06 0.93
CA ALA A 245 8.73 6.05 2.35
C ALA A 245 8.79 7.46 3.00
N GLY A 246 9.14 8.49 2.22
CA GLY A 246 9.15 9.88 2.70
C GLY A 246 7.80 10.36 3.25
N MET A 247 6.69 9.78 2.77
CA MET A 247 5.36 10.10 3.25
C MET A 247 5.12 9.61 4.69
N ALA A 248 5.89 8.64 5.19
CA ALA A 248 5.76 8.17 6.57
C ALA A 248 5.98 9.32 7.57
N ALA A 249 6.95 10.18 7.31
CA ALA A 249 7.22 11.35 8.14
C ALA A 249 6.04 12.34 8.11
N THR A 250 5.69 12.87 6.94
CA THR A 250 4.64 13.89 6.80
C THR A 250 3.25 13.34 7.10
N GLY A 251 2.98 12.08 6.77
CA GLY A 251 1.69 11.41 6.97
C GLY A 251 1.40 11.00 8.41
N THR A 252 2.38 11.11 9.32
CA THR A 252 2.23 10.84 10.75
C THR A 252 2.61 12.05 11.62
N GLY A 253 3.16 13.11 11.02
CA GLY A 253 3.63 14.28 11.72
C GLY A 253 4.98 14.08 12.44
N MET A 254 5.77 13.08 12.01
CA MET A 254 7.13 12.87 12.50
C MET A 254 8.14 13.64 11.63
N GLY A 255 9.34 13.88 12.15
CA GLY A 255 10.45 14.40 11.36
C GLY A 255 10.99 13.35 10.37
N PRO A 256 11.68 13.75 9.28
CA PRO A 256 12.26 12.79 8.34
C PRO A 256 13.34 11.89 8.97
N ASP A 257 13.95 12.34 10.05
CA ASP A 257 14.92 11.61 10.88
C ASP A 257 14.27 10.48 11.72
N ALA A 258 12.95 10.32 11.66
CA ALA A 258 12.24 9.20 12.30
C ALA A 258 12.29 7.90 11.47
N VAL A 259 12.83 7.93 10.25
CA VAL A 259 12.94 6.78 9.36
C VAL A 259 14.38 6.26 9.36
N ASP A 260 14.61 5.12 9.99
CA ASP A 260 15.96 4.52 10.11
C ASP A 260 16.20 3.45 9.03
N PHE A 261 15.16 2.68 8.67
CA PHE A 261 15.25 1.63 7.66
C PHE A 261 14.01 1.63 6.78
N VAL A 262 14.20 1.61 5.47
CA VAL A 262 13.13 1.46 4.49
C VAL A 262 13.18 0.06 3.91
N LEU A 263 12.14 -0.73 4.15
CA LEU A 263 11.97 -2.07 3.60
C LEU A 263 11.03 -2.02 2.40
N GLY A 264 11.58 -2.27 1.21
CA GLY A 264 10.81 -2.42 -0.02
C GLY A 264 10.27 -3.85 -0.16
N ILE A 265 8.98 -4.04 -0.34
CA ILE A 265 8.43 -5.36 -0.63
C ILE A 265 8.41 -5.56 -2.14
N VAL A 266 9.04 -6.65 -2.58
CA VAL A 266 9.23 -6.98 -4.00
C VAL A 266 8.81 -8.42 -4.23
N LYS A 267 8.01 -8.68 -5.23
CA LYS A 267 7.67 -10.03 -5.68
C LYS A 267 8.74 -10.53 -6.64
N ALA A 268 9.08 -11.81 -6.60
CA ALA A 268 10.09 -12.43 -7.47
C ALA A 268 9.71 -12.42 -8.97
N TYR A 269 8.56 -11.92 -9.31
CA TYR A 269 8.06 -11.60 -10.65
C TYR A 269 7.23 -10.32 -10.57
N THR A 270 6.68 -9.84 -11.66
CA THR A 270 5.90 -8.60 -11.65
C THR A 270 4.42 -8.88 -11.85
N THR A 271 3.56 -8.16 -11.10
CA THR A 271 2.11 -8.20 -11.32
C THR A 271 1.52 -6.80 -11.31
N ARG A 272 0.43 -6.62 -12.06
CA ARG A 272 -0.32 -5.38 -12.10
C ARG A 272 -1.82 -5.64 -12.14
N VAL A 273 -2.59 -4.83 -11.41
CA VAL A 273 -4.05 -4.77 -11.52
C VAL A 273 -4.44 -3.56 -12.36
N GLY A 274 -5.43 -3.72 -13.23
CA GLY A 274 -5.98 -2.63 -14.04
C GLY A 274 -5.15 -2.25 -15.25
N GLU A 275 -5.47 -1.09 -15.77
CA GLU A 275 -4.88 -0.55 -17.00
C GLU A 275 -3.50 0.07 -16.78
N GLY A 276 -2.90 0.53 -17.87
CA GLY A 276 -1.61 1.23 -17.86
C GLY A 276 -0.43 0.37 -18.30
N PRO A 277 0.77 0.97 -18.40
CA PRO A 277 1.94 0.32 -18.95
C PRO A 277 2.44 -0.83 -18.08
N PHE A 278 2.88 -1.90 -18.73
CA PHE A 278 3.49 -3.05 -18.09
C PHE A 278 4.55 -3.64 -19.04
N PRO A 279 5.78 -3.11 -19.07
CA PRO A 279 6.78 -3.47 -20.07
C PRO A 279 7.12 -4.95 -20.13
N THR A 280 7.10 -5.64 -18.99
CA THR A 280 7.47 -7.06 -18.88
C THR A 280 6.27 -8.01 -18.88
N GLU A 281 5.07 -7.54 -19.23
CA GLU A 281 3.85 -8.35 -19.28
C GLU A 281 3.98 -9.56 -20.19
N LEU A 282 3.38 -10.68 -19.80
CA LEU A 282 3.38 -11.94 -20.50
C LEU A 282 1.94 -12.42 -20.77
N ASP A 283 1.60 -12.56 -22.05
CA ASP A 283 0.34 -13.14 -22.51
C ASP A 283 0.60 -14.53 -23.15
N ASP A 284 1.33 -15.37 -22.42
CA ASP A 284 1.77 -16.69 -22.84
C ASP A 284 1.60 -17.74 -21.74
N GLU A 285 2.17 -18.94 -21.96
CA GLU A 285 2.11 -20.04 -20.98
C GLU A 285 2.82 -19.69 -19.66
N VAL A 286 3.90 -18.91 -19.74
CA VAL A 286 4.62 -18.45 -18.54
C VAL A 286 3.77 -17.48 -17.74
N GLY A 287 3.13 -16.51 -18.40
CA GLY A 287 2.20 -15.58 -17.74
C GLY A 287 1.04 -16.31 -17.06
N ARG A 288 0.48 -17.34 -17.71
CA ARG A 288 -0.57 -18.18 -17.10
C ARG A 288 -0.05 -18.95 -15.88
N HIS A 289 1.13 -19.57 -15.99
CA HIS A 289 1.77 -20.29 -14.89
C HIS A 289 1.97 -19.38 -13.67
N LEU A 290 2.52 -18.19 -13.87
CA LEU A 290 2.69 -17.19 -12.79
C LEU A 290 1.36 -16.81 -12.15
N GLY A 291 0.32 -16.61 -12.96
CA GLY A 291 -1.04 -16.27 -12.50
C GLY A 291 -1.68 -17.37 -11.66
N GLU A 292 -1.64 -18.61 -12.13
CA GLU A 292 -2.27 -19.76 -11.48
C GLU A 292 -1.51 -20.19 -10.23
N LYS A 293 -0.19 -20.47 -10.36
CA LYS A 293 0.65 -20.91 -9.24
C LYS A 293 0.79 -19.81 -8.17
N GLY A 294 0.90 -18.54 -8.61
CA GLY A 294 0.92 -17.38 -7.75
C GLY A 294 -0.44 -17.03 -7.13
N ARG A 295 -1.55 -17.66 -7.59
CA ARG A 295 -2.93 -17.30 -7.20
C ARG A 295 -3.16 -15.79 -7.34
N GLU A 296 -2.82 -15.25 -8.50
CA GLU A 296 -2.83 -13.82 -8.75
C GLU A 296 -4.24 -13.33 -9.10
N PHE A 297 -5.09 -13.30 -8.08
CA PHE A 297 -6.46 -12.79 -8.15
C PHE A 297 -6.67 -11.73 -7.06
N GLY A 298 -7.43 -10.69 -7.40
CA GLY A 298 -7.74 -9.61 -6.45
C GLY A 298 -8.56 -10.11 -5.27
N THR A 299 -8.09 -9.86 -4.05
CA THR A 299 -8.72 -10.34 -2.81
C THR A 299 -10.15 -9.82 -2.62
N VAL A 300 -10.45 -8.64 -3.15
CA VAL A 300 -11.77 -7.97 -3.03
C VAL A 300 -12.62 -8.18 -4.28
N THR A 301 -12.02 -8.06 -5.46
CA THR A 301 -12.75 -8.04 -6.73
C THR A 301 -12.72 -9.40 -7.45
N GLY A 302 -11.87 -10.35 -7.03
CA GLY A 302 -11.62 -11.59 -7.75
C GLY A 302 -11.00 -11.41 -9.14
N ARG A 303 -10.68 -10.19 -9.56
CA ARG A 303 -10.11 -9.90 -10.88
C ARG A 303 -8.71 -10.50 -10.99
N GLN A 304 -8.43 -11.16 -12.10
CA GLN A 304 -7.11 -11.69 -12.40
C GLN A 304 -6.10 -10.53 -12.55
N ARG A 305 -4.92 -10.69 -11.97
CA ARG A 305 -3.80 -9.79 -12.15
C ARG A 305 -3.04 -10.14 -13.42
N ARG A 306 -2.59 -9.14 -14.14
CA ARG A 306 -1.63 -9.25 -15.23
C ARG A 306 -0.30 -9.68 -14.63
N CYS A 307 0.41 -10.62 -15.28
CA CYS A 307 1.68 -11.16 -14.79
C CYS A 307 2.79 -10.92 -15.80
N GLY A 308 4.02 -10.80 -15.33
CA GLY A 308 5.19 -10.61 -16.18
C GLY A 308 6.49 -10.96 -15.48
N TRP A 309 7.59 -10.97 -16.23
CA TRP A 309 8.92 -11.20 -15.70
C TRP A 309 9.32 -10.13 -14.68
N PHE A 310 10.27 -10.47 -13.82
CA PHE A 310 10.82 -9.54 -12.86
C PHE A 310 11.45 -8.32 -13.56
N ASP A 311 10.95 -7.12 -13.24
CA ASP A 311 11.43 -5.87 -13.81
C ASP A 311 12.42 -5.20 -12.85
N ALA A 312 13.68 -5.55 -13.00
CA ALA A 312 14.74 -5.03 -12.14
C ALA A 312 15.02 -3.54 -12.41
N ALA A 313 14.82 -3.06 -13.63
CA ALA A 313 15.00 -1.64 -13.96
C ALA A 313 14.00 -0.78 -13.17
N LEU A 314 12.72 -1.17 -13.15
CA LEU A 314 11.69 -0.49 -12.35
C LEU A 314 11.95 -0.60 -10.85
N VAL A 315 12.30 -1.79 -10.35
CA VAL A 315 12.56 -1.98 -8.91
C VAL A 315 13.78 -1.15 -8.48
N ARG A 316 14.86 -1.11 -9.27
CA ARG A 316 16.02 -0.24 -9.02
C ARG A 316 15.61 1.23 -8.95
N GLN A 317 14.80 1.68 -9.90
CA GLN A 317 14.28 3.06 -9.91
C GLN A 317 13.50 3.36 -8.64
N THR A 318 12.56 2.49 -8.24
CA THR A 318 11.74 2.69 -7.04
C THR A 318 12.57 2.59 -5.75
N CYS A 319 13.58 1.72 -5.69
CA CYS A 319 14.51 1.64 -4.57
C CYS A 319 15.30 2.93 -4.39
N ARG A 320 15.80 3.52 -5.47
CA ARG A 320 16.54 4.79 -5.45
C ARG A 320 15.66 5.96 -5.01
N VAL A 321 14.47 6.12 -5.64
CA VAL A 321 13.53 7.20 -5.33
C VAL A 321 12.97 7.06 -3.90
N GLY A 322 12.63 5.83 -3.49
CA GLY A 322 12.08 5.53 -2.18
C GLY A 322 13.09 5.47 -1.03
N GLY A 323 14.40 5.54 -1.34
CA GLY A 323 15.45 5.40 -0.34
C GLY A 323 15.45 4.02 0.34
N VAL A 324 15.16 2.95 -0.41
CA VAL A 324 15.02 1.58 0.11
C VAL A 324 16.38 1.08 0.61
N SER A 325 16.44 0.69 1.87
CA SER A 325 17.64 0.19 2.55
C SER A 325 17.85 -1.31 2.31
N GLY A 326 16.76 -2.04 2.07
CA GLY A 326 16.77 -3.48 1.77
C GLY A 326 15.39 -3.91 1.31
N ILE A 327 15.30 -5.06 0.64
CA ILE A 327 14.04 -5.59 0.15
C ILE A 327 13.61 -6.85 0.91
N ALA A 328 12.30 -7.08 0.97
CA ALA A 328 11.71 -8.38 1.25
C ALA A 328 11.25 -8.99 -0.08
N LEU A 329 11.96 -10.01 -0.54
CA LEU A 329 11.62 -10.73 -1.77
C LEU A 329 10.57 -11.79 -1.45
N THR A 330 9.43 -11.74 -2.12
CA THR A 330 8.27 -12.61 -1.87
C THR A 330 7.97 -13.50 -3.06
N LYS A 331 7.21 -14.58 -2.82
CA LYS A 331 6.70 -15.44 -3.90
C LYS A 331 7.79 -16.14 -4.72
N LEU A 332 8.94 -16.44 -4.11
CA LEU A 332 10.01 -17.17 -4.78
C LEU A 332 9.56 -18.57 -5.22
N ASP A 333 8.76 -19.23 -4.39
CA ASP A 333 8.16 -20.55 -4.59
C ASP A 333 7.32 -20.68 -5.88
N VAL A 334 6.82 -19.56 -6.41
CA VAL A 334 6.07 -19.52 -7.67
C VAL A 334 6.95 -19.84 -8.87
N LEU A 335 8.25 -19.56 -8.77
CA LEU A 335 9.23 -19.82 -9.83
C LEU A 335 9.79 -21.25 -9.83
N ASP A 336 9.48 -22.08 -8.80
CA ASP A 336 9.93 -23.47 -8.72
C ASP A 336 9.46 -24.28 -9.93
N GLY A 337 10.37 -25.07 -10.53
CA GLY A 337 10.10 -25.92 -11.66
C GLY A 337 10.20 -25.25 -13.04
N MET A 338 10.54 -23.96 -13.09
CA MET A 338 10.82 -23.27 -14.35
C MET A 338 12.24 -23.58 -14.82
N GLU A 339 12.42 -23.83 -16.11
CA GLU A 339 13.73 -24.13 -16.71
C GLU A 339 14.59 -22.87 -16.85
N GLU A 340 13.95 -21.77 -17.25
CA GLU A 340 14.60 -20.48 -17.47
C GLU A 340 13.79 -19.34 -16.81
N LEU A 341 14.49 -18.33 -16.31
CA LEU A 341 13.93 -17.11 -15.75
C LEU A 341 14.50 -15.91 -16.47
N LYS A 342 13.67 -14.91 -16.75
CA LYS A 342 14.13 -13.65 -17.35
C LYS A 342 14.00 -12.50 -16.36
N VAL A 343 15.04 -11.68 -16.32
CA VAL A 343 15.12 -10.46 -15.53
C VAL A 343 15.28 -9.28 -16.47
N CYS A 344 14.36 -8.32 -16.42
CA CYS A 344 14.47 -7.10 -17.21
C CYS A 344 15.47 -6.15 -16.55
N THR A 345 16.61 -5.93 -17.20
CA THR A 345 17.73 -5.13 -16.66
C THR A 345 17.71 -3.67 -17.14
N GLY A 346 16.93 -3.37 -18.18
CA GLY A 346 16.76 -2.06 -18.79
C GLY A 346 15.73 -2.08 -19.89
N TYR A 347 15.62 -1.02 -20.63
CA TYR A 347 14.69 -0.91 -21.76
C TYR A 347 15.40 -0.40 -23.02
N ARG A 348 14.75 -0.60 -24.17
CA ARG A 348 15.05 0.04 -25.43
C ARG A 348 13.91 0.97 -25.80
N LEU A 349 14.20 2.23 -26.06
CA LEU A 349 13.24 3.23 -26.54
C LEU A 349 13.76 3.83 -27.84
N ASP A 350 13.00 3.66 -28.92
CA ASP A 350 13.34 4.19 -30.25
C ASP A 350 14.77 3.79 -30.71
N GLY A 351 15.21 2.57 -30.33
CA GLY A 351 16.53 2.01 -30.67
C GLY A 351 17.66 2.35 -29.67
N ALA A 352 17.44 3.24 -28.72
CA ALA A 352 18.41 3.58 -27.68
C ALA A 352 18.14 2.80 -26.38
N GLU A 353 19.20 2.31 -25.73
CA GLU A 353 19.08 1.69 -24.41
C GLU A 353 18.92 2.75 -23.32
N ILE A 354 17.99 2.50 -22.39
CA ILE A 354 17.72 3.34 -21.22
C ILE A 354 17.58 2.45 -19.97
N ASP A 355 17.94 3.00 -18.82
CA ASP A 355 18.00 2.30 -17.54
C ASP A 355 16.81 2.58 -16.60
N HIS A 356 15.82 3.30 -17.08
CA HIS A 356 14.64 3.74 -16.33
C HIS A 356 13.39 3.76 -17.21
N LEU A 357 12.21 3.69 -16.62
CA LEU A 357 10.94 3.88 -17.31
C LEU A 357 10.70 5.39 -17.51
N PRO A 358 10.49 5.87 -18.75
CA PRO A 358 10.17 7.27 -19.00
C PRO A 358 8.89 7.71 -18.32
N THR A 359 8.77 8.99 -17.95
CA THR A 359 7.56 9.53 -17.33
C THR A 359 6.43 9.75 -18.34
N ALA A 360 6.75 10.08 -19.59
CA ALA A 360 5.74 10.35 -20.61
C ALA A 360 5.02 9.07 -21.06
N ALA A 361 3.69 9.04 -20.95
CA ALA A 361 2.87 7.86 -21.31
C ALA A 361 3.11 7.36 -22.75
N ALA A 362 3.29 8.29 -23.70
CA ALA A 362 3.61 7.95 -25.09
C ALA A 362 4.97 7.24 -25.25
N GLN A 363 5.94 7.52 -24.38
CA GLN A 363 7.21 6.82 -24.35
C GLN A 363 7.07 5.48 -23.62
N GLN A 364 6.36 5.43 -22.49
CA GLN A 364 6.08 4.19 -21.77
C GLN A 364 5.43 3.12 -22.66
N ALA A 365 4.56 3.52 -23.58
CA ALA A 365 3.91 2.63 -24.54
C ALA A 365 4.85 2.05 -25.60
N ARG A 366 6.07 2.59 -25.76
CA ARG A 366 7.04 2.18 -26.79
C ARG A 366 8.30 1.52 -26.25
N VAL A 367 8.44 1.47 -24.92
CA VAL A 367 9.61 0.80 -24.34
C VAL A 367 9.54 -0.70 -24.59
N GLU A 368 10.67 -1.28 -24.95
CA GLU A 368 10.87 -2.70 -25.11
C GLU A 368 11.79 -3.20 -23.99
N PRO A 369 11.41 -4.23 -23.22
CA PRO A 369 12.24 -4.75 -22.14
C PRO A 369 13.51 -5.43 -22.69
N VAL A 370 14.64 -5.17 -22.04
CA VAL A 370 15.92 -5.85 -22.29
C VAL A 370 16.11 -6.89 -21.21
N TYR A 371 16.18 -8.17 -21.61
CA TYR A 371 16.23 -9.29 -20.69
C TYR A 371 17.62 -9.91 -20.58
N GLU A 372 17.97 -10.28 -19.36
CA GLU A 372 18.98 -11.29 -19.04
C GLU A 372 18.26 -12.60 -18.72
N THR A 373 18.74 -13.71 -19.28
CA THR A 373 18.20 -15.05 -19.02
C THR A 373 19.06 -15.76 -18.00
N LEU A 374 18.45 -16.29 -16.96
CA LEU A 374 19.08 -17.06 -15.89
C LEU A 374 18.54 -18.48 -15.88
N PRO A 375 19.33 -19.50 -15.48
CA PRO A 375 18.81 -20.84 -15.28
C PRO A 375 17.79 -20.85 -14.14
N GLY A 376 16.73 -21.61 -14.31
CA GLY A 376 15.77 -21.87 -13.25
C GLY A 376 16.22 -23.02 -12.35
N TRP A 377 15.31 -23.56 -11.57
CA TRP A 377 15.59 -24.67 -10.65
C TRP A 377 14.40 -25.63 -10.58
N SER A 378 14.73 -26.93 -10.35
CA SER A 378 13.74 -28.03 -10.24
C SER A 378 13.31 -28.29 -8.80
N ASP A 379 14.23 -28.09 -7.84
CA ASP A 379 13.97 -28.35 -6.43
C ASP A 379 13.11 -27.26 -5.82
N SER A 380 12.25 -27.63 -4.85
CA SER A 380 11.30 -26.67 -4.29
C SER A 380 11.97 -25.71 -3.31
N THR A 381 11.62 -24.42 -3.42
CA THR A 381 11.93 -23.40 -2.41
C THR A 381 10.81 -23.26 -1.37
N PHE A 382 9.66 -23.91 -1.60
CA PHE A 382 8.46 -23.79 -0.75
C PHE A 382 8.75 -24.22 0.69
N GLY A 383 8.48 -23.34 1.64
CA GLY A 383 8.64 -23.61 3.06
C GLY A 383 10.09 -23.57 3.56
N ALA A 384 11.05 -23.17 2.74
CA ALA A 384 12.43 -22.99 3.21
C ALA A 384 12.51 -21.90 4.28
N ARG A 385 13.20 -22.21 5.39
CA ARG A 385 13.36 -21.30 6.55
C ARG A 385 14.80 -20.88 6.80
N ARG A 386 15.74 -21.48 6.09
CA ARG A 386 17.18 -21.15 6.18
C ARG A 386 17.72 -20.99 4.76
N TRP A 387 18.72 -20.15 4.64
CA TRP A 387 19.40 -19.90 3.36
C TRP A 387 19.95 -21.18 2.72
N LEU A 388 20.45 -22.11 3.55
CA LEU A 388 21.02 -23.39 3.10
C LEU A 388 19.97 -24.39 2.61
N ASP A 389 18.69 -24.12 2.84
CA ASP A 389 17.59 -24.98 2.35
C ASP A 389 17.20 -24.63 0.90
N LEU A 390 17.77 -23.54 0.33
CA LEU A 390 17.47 -23.10 -1.03
C LEU A 390 18.33 -23.79 -2.07
N PRO A 391 17.78 -24.11 -3.26
CA PRO A 391 18.56 -24.56 -4.42
C PRO A 391 19.65 -23.54 -4.81
N ALA A 392 20.77 -24.05 -5.33
CA ALA A 392 21.89 -23.19 -5.71
C ALA A 392 21.52 -22.16 -6.79
N GLU A 393 20.71 -22.55 -7.75
CA GLU A 393 20.21 -21.68 -8.82
C GLU A 393 19.27 -20.60 -8.28
N ALA A 394 18.43 -20.93 -7.29
CA ALA A 394 17.57 -19.95 -6.62
C ALA A 394 18.42 -18.92 -5.86
N ILE A 395 19.50 -19.35 -5.20
CA ILE A 395 20.46 -18.44 -4.55
C ILE A 395 21.13 -17.52 -5.59
N LYS A 396 21.54 -18.05 -6.75
CA LYS A 396 22.14 -17.27 -7.83
C LYS A 396 21.15 -16.23 -8.38
N TYR A 397 19.88 -16.62 -8.56
CA TYR A 397 18.81 -15.71 -8.96
C TYR A 397 18.65 -14.56 -7.95
N ILE A 398 18.53 -14.87 -6.66
CA ILE A 398 18.40 -13.87 -5.59
C ILE A 398 19.60 -12.91 -5.61
N LYS A 399 20.82 -13.45 -5.70
CA LYS A 399 22.03 -12.62 -5.75
C LYS A 399 22.08 -11.75 -7.00
N ARG A 400 21.65 -12.27 -8.14
CA ARG A 400 21.59 -11.47 -9.37
C ARG A 400 20.55 -10.36 -9.27
N VAL A 401 19.39 -10.63 -8.66
CA VAL A 401 18.40 -9.59 -8.36
C VAL A 401 19.00 -8.48 -7.50
N GLU A 402 19.68 -8.82 -6.38
CA GLU A 402 20.38 -7.84 -5.53
C GLU A 402 21.36 -6.96 -6.32
N GLU A 403 22.16 -7.57 -7.19
CA GLU A 403 23.15 -6.87 -8.01
C GLU A 403 22.48 -5.88 -8.97
N VAL A 404 21.44 -6.32 -9.71
CA VAL A 404 20.82 -5.49 -10.74
C VAL A 404 19.97 -4.36 -10.14
N ILE A 405 19.30 -4.60 -9.00
CA ILE A 405 18.53 -3.56 -8.32
C ILE A 405 19.37 -2.68 -7.40
N GLU A 406 20.63 -3.04 -7.16
CA GLU A 406 21.59 -2.33 -6.29
C GLU A 406 21.09 -2.21 -4.83
N THR A 407 20.32 -3.19 -4.37
CA THR A 407 19.69 -3.15 -3.04
C THR A 407 19.69 -4.58 -2.46
N PRO A 408 20.14 -4.78 -1.21
CA PRO A 408 20.25 -6.12 -0.61
C PRO A 408 18.88 -6.71 -0.26
N VAL A 409 18.77 -8.03 -0.31
CA VAL A 409 17.64 -8.79 0.25
C VAL A 409 17.79 -8.89 1.77
N ALA A 410 16.91 -8.22 2.51
CA ALA A 410 16.85 -8.28 3.97
C ALA A 410 15.98 -9.44 4.47
N LEU A 411 14.92 -9.77 3.73
CA LEU A 411 13.98 -10.84 4.04
C LEU A 411 13.63 -11.62 2.77
N LEU A 412 13.42 -12.93 2.91
CA LEU A 412 12.94 -13.78 1.82
C LEU A 412 11.72 -14.56 2.29
N SER A 413 10.62 -14.46 1.56
CA SER A 413 9.38 -15.21 1.81
C SER A 413 9.26 -16.35 0.81
N THR A 414 9.18 -17.58 1.29
CA THR A 414 9.23 -18.82 0.51
C THR A 414 7.88 -19.56 0.43
N SER A 415 6.85 -19.07 1.12
CA SER A 415 5.47 -19.57 1.03
C SER A 415 4.48 -18.50 1.55
N PRO A 416 3.16 -18.72 1.46
CA PRO A 416 2.17 -17.87 2.11
C PRO A 416 2.24 -17.88 3.64
N GLU A 417 2.75 -18.96 4.24
CA GLU A 417 2.81 -19.13 5.70
C GLU A 417 3.80 -18.16 6.34
N ARG A 418 3.41 -17.58 7.46
CA ARG A 418 4.17 -16.56 8.18
C ARG A 418 5.58 -17.01 8.54
N GLU A 419 5.71 -18.23 9.07
CA GLU A 419 6.96 -18.79 9.57
C GLU A 419 7.97 -19.11 8.45
N ASP A 420 7.48 -19.21 7.21
CA ASP A 420 8.33 -19.50 6.04
C ASP A 420 8.93 -18.19 5.51
N THR A 421 9.72 -17.57 6.38
CA THR A 421 10.42 -16.30 6.13
C THR A 421 11.87 -16.43 6.61
N ILE A 422 12.82 -16.23 5.71
CA ILE A 422 14.25 -16.21 5.99
C ILE A 422 14.65 -14.77 6.32
N LEU A 423 15.16 -14.54 7.52
CA LEU A 423 15.71 -13.26 7.93
C LEU A 423 17.20 -13.20 7.57
N VAL A 424 17.57 -12.32 6.65
CA VAL A 424 18.96 -12.07 6.23
C VAL A 424 19.55 -10.89 7.02
N THR A 425 18.80 -9.79 7.07
CA THR A 425 19.16 -8.59 7.85
C THR A 425 17.96 -8.14 8.65
N ASP A 426 18.11 -7.95 9.95
CA ASP A 426 17.01 -7.48 10.82
C ASP A 426 16.80 -5.96 10.63
N PRO A 427 15.66 -5.52 10.07
CA PRO A 427 15.39 -4.11 9.83
C PRO A 427 15.34 -3.24 11.12
N PHE A 428 15.11 -3.86 12.28
CA PHE A 428 15.07 -3.18 13.58
C PHE A 428 16.42 -3.13 14.32
N ARG A 429 17.46 -3.72 13.73
CA ARG A 429 18.83 -3.63 14.27
C ARG A 429 19.61 -2.57 13.47
N ASN A 430 20.12 -1.57 14.18
CA ASN A 430 21.18 -0.68 13.70
C ASN A 430 22.52 -1.31 14.01
#